data_7d0c39ba224790b70b8f103818f9acb9
#
_entry.id   7d0c39ba224790b70b8f103818f9acb9
#
_cell.length_a   1.000
_cell.length_b   1.000
_cell.length_c   1.000
_cell.angle_alpha   90.00
_cell.angle_beta   90.00
_cell.angle_gamma   90.00
#
_symmetry.space_group_name_H-M   'P 1'
#
loop_
_entity.id
_entity.type
_entity.pdbx_description
1 polymer ?
#
loop_
_entity_poly.entity_id
_entity_poly.type
_entity_poly.pdbx_seq_one_letter_code
_entity_poly.pdbx_strand_id
1 'polypeptide(L)'
;MKYLLTIPILFFINIIGYGQLSIPDHGGVWVHDEANVLAPSTKALLESVLKAERDSTSNQIAVLIVPSLQGESLEDYSLRVSEKWKLGQESKDNGVLLLIAINDREIRIETGYGLEGVLTDALSSRINRNEIAPHFRQANYDEGVKAGVMAIIQAIKGEYKNDEPPVRRKSKRSPI
;
A
#
# COMPACT_ATOMS: atom_id res chain seq x y z
N MET A 1 -2.08 70.09 -10.12
CA MET A 1 -2.29 68.76 -10.74
C MET A 1 -1.46 67.77 -9.96
N LYS A 2 -2.10 66.88 -9.16
CA LYS A 2 -1.44 65.82 -8.36
C LYS A 2 -1.67 64.51 -9.10
N TYR A 3 -0.60 63.94 -9.69
CA TYR A 3 -0.67 62.60 -10.32
C TYR A 3 -0.54 61.56 -9.23
N LEU A 4 -1.62 60.82 -8.96
CA LEU A 4 -1.62 59.64 -8.08
C LEU A 4 -1.04 58.48 -8.88
N LEU A 5 0.17 58.08 -8.51
CA LEU A 5 0.86 56.94 -9.14
C LEU A 5 0.30 55.65 -8.49
N THR A 6 -0.62 54.98 -9.14
CA THR A 6 -1.11 53.66 -8.74
C THR A 6 -0.13 52.57 -9.21
N ILE A 7 0.60 51.99 -8.23
CA ILE A 7 1.49 50.85 -8.49
C ILE A 7 0.62 49.59 -8.51
N PRO A 8 0.57 48.82 -9.61
CA PRO A 8 -0.14 47.54 -9.62
C PRO A 8 0.66 46.52 -8.79
N ILE A 9 0.06 46.05 -7.69
CA ILE A 9 0.59 44.91 -6.93
C ILE A 9 0.35 43.65 -7.74
N LEU A 10 1.40 43.17 -8.43
CA LEU A 10 1.42 41.87 -9.09
C LEU A 10 1.45 40.76 -8.00
N PHE A 11 0.31 40.14 -7.80
CA PHE A 11 0.19 38.97 -6.95
C PHE A 11 0.80 37.76 -7.70
N PHE A 12 2.04 37.41 -7.37
CA PHE A 12 2.65 36.18 -7.83
C PHE A 12 1.99 34.99 -7.10
N ILE A 13 1.04 34.32 -7.74
CA ILE A 13 0.52 33.04 -7.28
C ILE A 13 1.60 32.00 -7.58
N ASN A 14 2.36 31.60 -6.57
CA ASN A 14 3.21 30.43 -6.65
C ASN A 14 2.31 29.19 -6.70
N ILE A 15 2.07 28.64 -7.88
CA ILE A 15 1.49 27.32 -8.06
C ILE A 15 2.61 26.34 -7.71
N ILE A 16 2.61 25.84 -6.46
CA ILE A 16 3.44 24.71 -6.08
C ILE A 16 2.81 23.51 -6.79
N GLY A 17 3.31 23.18 -7.97
CA GLY A 17 2.99 21.94 -8.63
C GLY A 17 3.58 20.79 -7.81
N TYR A 18 2.75 20.03 -7.10
CA TYR A 18 3.16 18.75 -6.54
C TYR A 18 3.51 17.83 -7.72
N GLY A 19 4.80 17.63 -7.95
CA GLY A 19 5.26 16.65 -8.93
C GLY A 19 4.88 15.26 -8.45
N GLN A 20 4.44 14.38 -9.35
CA GLN A 20 4.15 12.99 -9.02
C GLN A 20 5.39 12.33 -8.44
N LEU A 21 5.21 11.55 -7.35
CA LEU A 21 6.29 10.79 -6.73
C LEU A 21 6.87 9.78 -7.74
N SER A 22 8.20 9.72 -7.80
CA SER A 22 8.87 8.75 -8.67
C SER A 22 8.63 7.32 -8.17
N ILE A 23 8.42 6.42 -9.12
CA ILE A 23 8.26 4.98 -8.82
C ILE A 23 9.60 4.31 -9.11
N PRO A 24 10.19 3.54 -8.18
CA PRO A 24 11.40 2.78 -8.44
C PRO A 24 11.18 1.75 -9.55
N ASP A 25 12.27 1.31 -10.18
CA ASP A 25 12.18 0.21 -11.15
C ASP A 25 12.01 -1.10 -10.41
N HIS A 26 11.12 -1.97 -10.92
CA HIS A 26 10.87 -3.28 -10.32
C HIS A 26 12.13 -4.16 -10.32
N GLY A 27 12.91 -4.15 -11.40
CA GLY A 27 14.20 -4.85 -11.51
C GLY A 27 14.18 -6.35 -11.20
N GLY A 28 12.98 -6.96 -11.12
CA GLY A 28 12.81 -8.36 -10.71
C GLY A 28 12.93 -8.61 -9.20
N VAL A 29 12.91 -7.55 -8.39
CA VAL A 29 12.96 -7.57 -6.91
C VAL A 29 11.53 -7.41 -6.39
N TRP A 30 11.15 -8.20 -5.38
CA TRP A 30 9.79 -8.22 -4.84
C TRP A 30 9.63 -7.35 -3.59
N VAL A 31 10.74 -6.93 -2.96
CA VAL A 31 10.72 -6.11 -1.73
C VAL A 31 11.56 -4.85 -1.93
N HIS A 32 10.89 -3.74 -2.17
CA HIS A 32 11.48 -2.41 -2.31
C HIS A 32 11.32 -1.64 -1.01
N ASP A 33 12.40 -1.44 -0.28
CA ASP A 33 12.44 -0.67 0.96
C ASP A 33 13.23 0.63 0.75
N GLU A 34 12.55 1.64 0.22
CA GLU A 34 13.09 2.98 -0.01
C GLU A 34 13.18 3.80 1.30
N ALA A 35 12.49 3.33 2.35
CA ALA A 35 12.54 3.95 3.67
C ALA A 35 13.67 3.41 4.56
N ASN A 36 14.30 2.30 4.15
CA ASN A 36 15.38 1.62 4.88
C ASN A 36 14.97 1.25 6.32
N VAL A 37 13.76 0.71 6.49
CA VAL A 37 13.21 0.33 7.80
C VAL A 37 13.29 -1.17 8.08
N LEU A 38 13.58 -2.00 7.05
CA LEU A 38 13.73 -3.43 7.20
C LEU A 38 15.18 -3.85 7.44
N ALA A 39 15.37 -4.83 8.31
CA ALA A 39 16.64 -5.51 8.43
C ALA A 39 16.98 -6.27 7.13
N PRO A 40 18.25 -6.34 6.71
CA PRO A 40 18.64 -7.09 5.51
C PRO A 40 18.21 -8.55 5.52
N SER A 41 18.19 -9.21 6.68
CA SER A 41 17.71 -10.58 6.86
C SER A 41 16.22 -10.72 6.60
N THR A 42 15.41 -9.75 7.05
CA THR A 42 13.96 -9.71 6.79
C THR A 42 13.68 -9.50 5.31
N LYS A 43 14.40 -8.57 4.68
CA LYS A 43 14.26 -8.35 3.25
C LYS A 43 14.58 -9.61 2.44
N ALA A 44 15.70 -10.28 2.74
CA ALA A 44 16.09 -11.53 2.08
C ALA A 44 15.09 -12.67 2.29
N LEU A 45 14.53 -12.80 3.51
CA LEU A 45 13.48 -13.77 3.80
C LEU A 45 12.23 -13.50 2.97
N LEU A 46 11.74 -12.27 2.96
CA LEU A 46 10.53 -11.88 2.22
C LEU A 46 10.72 -12.09 0.71
N GLU A 47 11.87 -11.73 0.15
CA GLU A 47 12.21 -12.02 -1.25
C GLU A 47 12.09 -13.50 -1.58
N SER A 48 12.63 -14.36 -0.71
CA SER A 48 12.56 -15.83 -0.88
C SER A 48 11.11 -16.34 -0.83
N VAL A 49 10.32 -15.86 0.14
CA VAL A 49 8.91 -16.24 0.31
C VAL A 49 8.07 -15.82 -0.88
N LEU A 50 8.20 -14.56 -1.32
CA LEU A 50 7.42 -14.02 -2.44
C LEU A 50 7.78 -14.68 -3.77
N LYS A 51 9.08 -14.97 -3.96
CA LYS A 51 9.52 -15.74 -5.13
C LYS A 51 8.93 -17.17 -5.12
N ALA A 52 8.96 -17.85 -3.98
CA ALA A 52 8.39 -19.19 -3.86
C ALA A 52 6.86 -19.20 -4.09
N GLU A 53 6.15 -18.18 -3.60
CA GLU A 53 4.71 -18.04 -3.86
C GLU A 53 4.43 -17.84 -5.37
N ARG A 54 5.17 -16.97 -6.03
CA ARG A 54 5.07 -16.77 -7.47
C ARG A 54 5.35 -18.07 -8.24
N ASP A 55 6.41 -18.79 -7.88
CA ASP A 55 6.84 -19.99 -8.60
C ASP A 55 5.84 -21.14 -8.43
N SER A 56 5.11 -21.21 -7.31
CA SER A 56 4.12 -22.26 -7.01
C SER A 56 2.70 -21.95 -7.50
N THR A 57 2.29 -20.66 -7.49
CA THR A 57 0.90 -20.29 -7.77
C THR A 57 0.73 -19.40 -8.99
N SER A 58 1.81 -18.82 -9.50
CA SER A 58 1.86 -17.72 -10.47
C SER A 58 1.35 -16.36 -9.94
N ASN A 59 0.86 -16.24 -8.72
CA ASN A 59 0.49 -14.96 -8.13
C ASN A 59 1.73 -14.12 -7.88
N GLN A 60 1.64 -12.83 -8.14
CA GLN A 60 2.74 -11.91 -8.00
C GLN A 60 2.45 -10.92 -6.87
N ILE A 61 3.15 -11.06 -5.78
CA ILE A 61 3.02 -10.18 -4.62
C ILE A 61 4.31 -9.37 -4.49
N ALA A 62 4.18 -8.05 -4.44
CA ALA A 62 5.30 -7.14 -4.23
C ALA A 62 5.07 -6.25 -3.00
N VAL A 63 6.14 -5.82 -2.37
CA VAL A 63 6.14 -4.88 -1.25
C VAL A 63 6.91 -3.63 -1.67
N LEU A 64 6.29 -2.46 -1.47
CA LEU A 64 6.95 -1.17 -1.63
C LEU A 64 6.79 -0.37 -0.33
N ILE A 65 7.91 0.00 0.27
CA ILE A 65 7.95 0.85 1.46
C ILE A 65 8.61 2.16 1.06
N VAL A 66 7.87 3.26 1.19
CA VAL A 66 8.36 4.60 0.90
C VAL A 66 8.42 5.44 2.17
N PRO A 67 9.34 6.42 2.27
CA PRO A 67 9.38 7.32 3.41
C PRO A 67 8.10 8.13 3.55
N SER A 68 7.57 8.66 2.44
CA SER A 68 6.34 9.48 2.39
C SER A 68 5.80 9.55 0.97
N LEU A 69 4.50 9.73 0.83
CA LEU A 69 3.80 9.99 -0.43
C LEU A 69 3.93 11.46 -0.87
N GLN A 70 4.49 12.35 -0.05
CA GLN A 70 4.71 13.77 -0.34
C GLN A 70 3.42 14.50 -0.76
N GLY A 71 2.27 14.06 -0.24
CA GLY A 71 0.95 14.63 -0.53
C GLY A 71 0.24 14.00 -1.73
N GLU A 72 0.82 13.01 -2.39
CA GLU A 72 0.11 12.22 -3.39
C GLU A 72 -0.90 11.26 -2.72
N SER A 73 -2.01 10.97 -3.40
CA SER A 73 -3.00 9.99 -2.93
C SER A 73 -2.38 8.58 -2.86
N LEU A 74 -2.64 7.89 -1.74
CA LEU A 74 -2.21 6.51 -1.54
C LEU A 74 -2.77 5.58 -2.64
N GLU A 75 -4.04 5.78 -3.01
CA GLU A 75 -4.72 5.03 -4.05
C GLU A 75 -4.07 5.25 -5.42
N ASP A 76 -3.88 6.52 -5.81
CA ASP A 76 -3.33 6.86 -7.12
C ASP A 76 -1.88 6.36 -7.24
N TYR A 77 -1.09 6.50 -6.18
CA TYR A 77 0.29 6.02 -6.18
C TYR A 77 0.35 4.50 -6.25
N SER A 78 -0.47 3.77 -5.48
CA SER A 78 -0.49 2.30 -5.50
C SER A 78 -0.88 1.75 -6.87
N LEU A 79 -1.91 2.34 -7.50
CA LEU A 79 -2.33 1.96 -8.85
C LEU A 79 -1.20 2.18 -9.87
N ARG A 80 -0.59 3.37 -9.88
CA ARG A 80 0.53 3.68 -10.79
C ARG A 80 1.73 2.75 -10.60
N VAL A 81 2.03 2.35 -9.36
CA VAL A 81 3.11 1.38 -9.08
C VAL A 81 2.75 0.02 -9.67
N SER A 82 1.55 -0.48 -9.41
CA SER A 82 1.07 -1.78 -9.90
C SER A 82 1.08 -1.83 -11.43
N GLU A 83 0.63 -0.76 -12.10
CA GLU A 83 0.65 -0.62 -13.56
C GLU A 83 2.08 -0.56 -14.11
N LYS A 84 2.96 0.29 -13.53
CA LYS A 84 4.36 0.42 -13.97
C LYS A 84 5.12 -0.89 -13.83
N TRP A 85 4.91 -1.59 -12.72
CA TRP A 85 5.57 -2.85 -12.44
C TRP A 85 4.91 -4.04 -13.15
N LYS A 86 3.74 -3.83 -13.75
CA LYS A 86 2.93 -4.86 -14.42
C LYS A 86 2.73 -6.07 -13.53
N LEU A 87 2.31 -5.80 -12.28
CA LEU A 87 2.07 -6.86 -11.30
C LEU A 87 0.91 -7.74 -11.72
N GLY A 88 1.16 -9.05 -11.74
CA GLY A 88 0.22 -10.06 -12.20
C GLY A 88 0.46 -10.48 -13.65
N GLN A 89 -0.17 -11.59 -14.02
CA GLN A 89 -0.16 -12.06 -15.41
C GLN A 89 -1.30 -11.38 -16.18
N GLU A 90 -1.04 -10.91 -17.39
CA GLU A 90 -2.00 -10.17 -18.23
C GLU A 90 -3.33 -10.91 -18.40
N SER A 91 -3.32 -12.25 -18.45
CA SER A 91 -4.54 -13.06 -18.59
C SER A 91 -5.23 -13.39 -17.28
N LYS A 92 -4.58 -13.18 -16.12
CA LYS A 92 -5.09 -13.58 -14.80
C LYS A 92 -5.33 -12.42 -13.87
N ASP A 93 -4.64 -11.30 -14.11
CA ASP A 93 -4.66 -10.12 -13.25
C ASP A 93 -4.49 -10.45 -11.76
N ASN A 94 -3.48 -11.31 -11.49
CA ASN A 94 -3.22 -11.92 -10.19
C ASN A 94 -2.02 -11.27 -9.47
N GLY A 95 -1.95 -9.95 -9.56
CA GLY A 95 -0.97 -9.13 -8.88
C GLY A 95 -1.47 -8.60 -7.54
N VAL A 96 -0.57 -8.41 -6.57
CA VAL A 96 -0.85 -7.73 -5.30
C VAL A 96 0.33 -6.83 -4.95
N LEU A 97 0.05 -5.59 -4.58
CA LEU A 97 1.03 -4.66 -4.03
C LEU A 97 0.70 -4.34 -2.58
N LEU A 98 1.63 -4.61 -1.67
CA LEU A 98 1.61 -4.04 -0.32
C LEU A 98 2.42 -2.75 -0.32
N LEU A 99 1.72 -1.61 -0.34
CA LEU A 99 2.32 -0.27 -0.26
C LEU A 99 2.26 0.24 1.16
N ILE A 100 3.40 0.76 1.64
CA ILE A 100 3.55 1.31 3.00
C ILE A 100 4.23 2.67 2.90
N ALA A 101 3.59 3.72 3.43
CA ALA A 101 4.13 5.07 3.54
C ALA A 101 4.38 5.39 5.03
N ILE A 102 5.65 5.36 5.43
CA ILE A 102 6.04 5.34 6.86
C ILE A 102 5.64 6.61 7.58
N ASN A 103 6.01 7.79 7.05
CA ASN A 103 5.77 9.08 7.70
C ASN A 103 4.28 9.47 7.66
N ASP A 104 3.56 9.04 6.61
CA ASP A 104 2.14 9.29 6.43
C ASP A 104 1.29 8.33 7.29
N ARG A 105 1.90 7.23 7.76
CA ARG A 105 1.25 6.13 8.51
C ARG A 105 0.12 5.48 7.72
N GLU A 106 0.34 5.33 6.44
CA GLU A 106 -0.63 4.78 5.51
C GLU A 106 -0.15 3.43 4.96
N ILE A 107 -1.09 2.52 4.80
CA ILE A 107 -0.86 1.16 4.30
C ILE A 107 -1.99 0.80 3.35
N ARG A 108 -1.64 0.32 2.17
CA ARG A 108 -2.60 -0.17 1.19
C ARG A 108 -2.18 -1.53 0.64
N ILE A 109 -3.15 -2.40 0.49
CA ILE A 109 -3.03 -3.62 -0.30
C ILE A 109 -3.83 -3.36 -1.57
N GLU A 110 -3.14 -3.19 -2.69
CA GLU A 110 -3.72 -3.08 -4.02
C GLU A 110 -3.81 -4.47 -4.61
N THR A 111 -5.00 -4.86 -5.06
CA THR A 111 -5.28 -6.23 -5.50
C THR A 111 -5.74 -6.21 -6.95
N GLY A 112 -5.10 -7.00 -7.82
CA GLY A 112 -5.55 -7.20 -9.18
C GLY A 112 -6.89 -7.92 -9.23
N TYR A 113 -7.66 -7.66 -10.27
CA TYR A 113 -9.04 -8.13 -10.42
C TYR A 113 -9.20 -9.65 -10.25
N GLY A 114 -8.19 -10.43 -10.69
CA GLY A 114 -8.22 -11.89 -10.56
C GLY A 114 -8.17 -12.43 -9.13
N LEU A 115 -7.78 -11.58 -8.17
CA LEU A 115 -7.69 -11.96 -6.75
C LEU A 115 -8.73 -11.26 -5.86
N GLU A 116 -9.53 -10.32 -6.38
CA GLU A 116 -10.53 -9.58 -5.59
C GLU A 116 -11.57 -10.49 -4.93
N GLY A 117 -11.85 -11.65 -5.53
CA GLY A 117 -12.78 -12.64 -4.96
C GLY A 117 -12.31 -13.28 -3.66
N VAL A 118 -11.00 -13.34 -3.43
CA VAL A 118 -10.37 -13.96 -2.24
C VAL A 118 -9.67 -12.95 -1.35
N LEU A 119 -9.11 -11.89 -1.92
CA LEU A 119 -8.47 -10.78 -1.21
C LEU A 119 -9.30 -9.50 -1.42
N THR A 120 -10.47 -9.46 -0.81
CA THR A 120 -11.39 -8.32 -0.91
C THR A 120 -10.88 -7.09 -0.16
N ASP A 121 -11.36 -5.89 -0.48
CA ASP A 121 -11.03 -4.65 0.24
C ASP A 121 -11.29 -4.76 1.76
N ALA A 122 -12.38 -5.42 2.14
CA ALA A 122 -12.72 -5.64 3.54
C ALA A 122 -11.68 -6.52 4.23
N LEU A 123 -11.16 -7.54 3.55
CA LEU A 123 -10.13 -8.42 4.06
C LEU A 123 -8.77 -7.71 4.10
N SER A 124 -8.41 -6.98 3.05
CA SER A 124 -7.21 -6.14 2.98
C SER A 124 -7.16 -5.12 4.12
N SER A 125 -8.28 -4.42 4.36
CA SER A 125 -8.40 -3.48 5.49
C SER A 125 -8.25 -4.17 6.85
N ARG A 126 -8.71 -5.42 6.98
CA ARG A 126 -8.56 -6.22 8.21
C ARG A 126 -7.10 -6.65 8.40
N ILE A 127 -6.43 -7.14 7.37
CA ILE A 127 -5.00 -7.49 7.42
C ILE A 127 -4.19 -6.27 7.87
N ASN A 128 -4.43 -5.10 7.27
CA ASN A 128 -3.74 -3.87 7.66
C ASN A 128 -3.94 -3.55 9.14
N ARG A 129 -5.16 -3.67 9.64
CA ARG A 129 -5.51 -3.30 11.01
C ARG A 129 -5.03 -4.30 12.06
N ASN A 130 -5.08 -5.59 11.76
CA ASN A 130 -4.85 -6.65 12.74
C ASN A 130 -3.43 -7.21 12.67
N GLU A 131 -2.86 -7.33 11.48
CA GLU A 131 -1.56 -7.98 11.28
C GLU A 131 -0.41 -6.97 11.18
N ILE A 132 -0.61 -5.81 10.52
CA ILE A 132 0.48 -4.87 10.27
C ILE A 132 0.52 -3.76 11.32
N ALA A 133 -0.60 -3.04 11.49
CA ALA A 133 -0.64 -1.85 12.32
C ALA A 133 -0.25 -2.04 13.80
N PRO A 134 -0.52 -3.17 14.48
CA PRO A 134 -0.09 -3.38 15.86
C PRO A 134 1.44 -3.36 16.02
N HIS A 135 2.16 -3.94 15.06
CA HIS A 135 3.64 -3.94 15.04
C HIS A 135 4.18 -2.55 14.73
N PHE A 136 3.60 -1.86 13.76
CA PHE A 136 4.03 -0.52 13.34
C PHE A 136 3.86 0.53 14.44
N ARG A 137 2.83 0.41 15.30
CA ARG A 137 2.68 1.28 16.49
C ARG A 137 3.83 1.14 17.49
N GLN A 138 4.55 0.02 17.43
CA GLN A 138 5.73 -0.28 18.26
C GLN A 138 7.03 -0.07 17.49
N ALA A 139 6.97 0.54 16.29
CA ALA A 139 8.10 0.69 15.35
C ALA A 139 8.78 -0.65 14.98
N ASN A 140 8.07 -1.78 15.12
CA ASN A 140 8.55 -3.10 14.73
C ASN A 140 8.15 -3.40 13.29
N TYR A 141 8.84 -2.73 12.35
CA TYR A 141 8.51 -2.81 10.93
C TYR A 141 8.76 -4.20 10.34
N ASP A 142 9.84 -4.86 10.75
CA ASP A 142 10.18 -6.21 10.29
C ASP A 142 9.03 -7.21 10.53
N GLU A 143 8.51 -7.26 11.77
CA GLU A 143 7.43 -8.19 12.10
C GLU A 143 6.12 -7.77 11.42
N GLY A 144 5.84 -6.46 11.34
CA GLY A 144 4.62 -6.00 10.71
C GLY A 144 4.56 -6.34 9.21
N VAL A 145 5.67 -6.14 8.48
CA VAL A 145 5.70 -6.49 7.04
C VAL A 145 5.65 -8.01 6.85
N LYS A 146 6.37 -8.79 7.68
CA LYS A 146 6.29 -10.27 7.65
C LYS A 146 4.87 -10.76 7.89
N ALA A 147 4.23 -10.27 8.95
CA ALA A 147 2.85 -10.65 9.29
C ALA A 147 1.86 -10.30 8.16
N GLY A 148 1.98 -9.09 7.59
CA GLY A 148 1.16 -8.65 6.47
C GLY A 148 1.32 -9.52 5.23
N VAL A 149 2.55 -9.80 4.82
CA VAL A 149 2.84 -10.66 3.66
C VAL A 149 2.29 -12.08 3.87
N MET A 150 2.51 -12.67 5.04
CA MET A 150 1.99 -14.00 5.35
C MET A 150 0.46 -14.03 5.36
N ALA A 151 -0.19 -13.01 5.91
CA ALA A 151 -1.65 -12.91 5.91
C ALA A 151 -2.22 -12.73 4.50
N ILE A 152 -1.57 -11.96 3.63
CA ILE A 152 -1.94 -11.84 2.21
C ILE A 152 -1.86 -13.20 1.52
N ILE A 153 -0.77 -13.93 1.69
CA ILE A 153 -0.60 -15.27 1.11
C ILE A 153 -1.70 -16.22 1.60
N GLN A 154 -1.98 -16.23 2.90
CA GLN A 154 -3.05 -17.06 3.48
C GLN A 154 -4.44 -16.68 2.96
N ALA A 155 -4.69 -15.38 2.80
CA ALA A 155 -5.96 -14.89 2.24
C ALA A 155 -6.17 -15.37 0.80
N ILE A 156 -5.14 -15.27 -0.04
CA ILE A 156 -5.18 -15.75 -1.43
C ILE A 156 -5.43 -17.26 -1.50
N LYS A 157 -4.90 -18.03 -0.54
CA LYS A 157 -5.13 -19.48 -0.43
C LYS A 157 -6.46 -19.86 0.21
N GLY A 158 -7.23 -18.89 0.72
CA GLY A 158 -8.45 -19.13 1.47
C GLY A 158 -8.23 -19.68 2.88
N GLU A 159 -7.01 -19.54 3.40
CA GLU A 159 -6.58 -20.09 4.70
C GLU A 159 -6.55 -19.04 5.82
N TYR A 160 -6.73 -17.76 5.51
CA TYR A 160 -6.72 -16.68 6.51
C TYR A 160 -7.94 -16.82 7.44
N LYS A 161 -7.67 -17.10 8.72
CA LYS A 161 -8.70 -17.25 9.74
C LYS A 161 -8.95 -15.91 10.42
N ASN A 162 -10.21 -15.56 10.50
CA ASN A 162 -10.64 -14.35 11.19
C ASN A 162 -11.19 -14.72 12.57
N ASP A 163 -10.42 -14.43 13.62
CA ASP A 163 -10.84 -14.63 15.00
C ASP A 163 -11.63 -13.43 15.58
N GLU A 164 -11.86 -12.37 14.80
CA GLU A 164 -12.70 -11.27 15.26
C GLU A 164 -14.18 -11.64 15.27
N PRO A 165 -14.90 -11.41 16.38
CA PRO A 165 -16.34 -11.56 16.40
C PRO A 165 -16.98 -10.58 15.39
N PRO A 166 -18.08 -10.97 14.74
CA PRO A 166 -18.75 -10.11 13.75
C PRO A 166 -19.13 -8.78 14.39
N VAL A 167 -18.71 -7.68 13.75
CA VAL A 167 -19.03 -6.32 14.20
C VAL A 167 -20.56 -6.16 14.20
N ARG A 168 -21.16 -6.16 15.39
CA ARG A 168 -22.59 -5.86 15.54
C ARG A 168 -22.81 -4.43 15.06
N ARG A 169 -23.32 -4.25 13.82
CA ARG A 169 -23.86 -2.98 13.39
C ARG A 169 -24.98 -2.61 14.36
N LYS A 170 -24.75 -1.58 15.19
CA LYS A 170 -25.83 -0.97 15.95
C LYS A 170 -26.83 -0.43 14.94
N SER A 171 -27.96 -1.10 14.80
CA SER A 171 -29.11 -0.60 14.07
C SER A 171 -29.47 0.77 14.70
N LYS A 172 -29.30 1.84 13.94
CA LYS A 172 -29.92 3.13 14.28
C LYS A 172 -31.42 2.90 14.15
N ARG A 173 -32.09 2.62 15.26
CA ARG A 173 -33.55 2.79 15.33
C ARG A 173 -33.81 4.29 15.14
N SER A 174 -34.39 4.65 14.00
CA SER A 174 -35.00 5.95 13.83
C SER A 174 -36.17 6.03 14.81
N PRO A 175 -36.29 7.09 15.63
CA PRO A 175 -37.52 7.33 16.38
C PRO A 175 -38.62 7.69 15.37
N ILE A 176 -39.79 7.09 15.57
CA ILE A 176 -41.04 7.39 14.87
C ILE A 176 -41.54 8.73 15.41
#